data_921efa934ab69db9a6ee9f4f31c28562
#
_entry.id   921efa934ab69db9a6ee9f4f31c28562
#
_cell.length_a   1.000
_cell.length_b   1.000
_cell.length_c   1.000
_cell.angle_alpha   90.00
_cell.angle_beta   90.00
_cell.angle_gamma   90.00
#
_symmetry.space_group_name_H-M   'P 1'
#
loop_
_entity.id
_entity.type
_entity.pdbx_description
1 polymer ?
#
loop_
_entity_poly.entity_id
_entity_poly.type
_entity_poly.pdbx_seq_one_letter_code
_entity_poly.pdbx_strand_id
1 'polypeptide(L)'
;MAFALRPEDLYHTGIAVPDLDAAMARLTALTGYRWITPLSYTLPFRTATGTRELTSTIVYSVQSPHLELLQEVPGSPWTAAPGNSVHHLGYFSDNLAESARMLEANGFSLEMTADVPGSDLALFAYYVDAFGTRIEIVDRALFPDFPAFLRSAAAPEA
;
A
#
# COMPACT_ATOMS: atom_id res chain seq x y z
N MET A 1 1.85 27.47 -4.02
CA MET A 1 1.06 26.32 -4.52
C MET A 1 1.20 25.19 -3.52
N ALA A 2 0.11 24.70 -2.97
CA ALA A 2 0.15 23.54 -2.07
C ALA A 2 0.09 22.25 -2.90
N PHE A 3 0.96 21.30 -2.62
CA PHE A 3 0.92 19.98 -3.21
C PHE A 3 0.19 19.02 -2.27
N ALA A 4 -0.73 18.21 -2.78
CA ALA A 4 -1.43 17.19 -2.00
C ALA A 4 -0.49 16.08 -1.53
N LEU A 5 0.49 15.78 -2.37
CA LEU A 5 1.51 14.77 -2.13
C LEU A 5 2.87 15.42 -2.38
N ARG A 6 3.78 15.22 -1.46
CA ARG A 6 5.15 15.73 -1.54
C ARG A 6 6.11 14.56 -1.74
N PRO A 7 7.25 14.75 -2.40
CA PRO A 7 8.24 13.68 -2.57
C PRO A 7 8.65 13.02 -1.25
N GLU A 8 8.77 13.79 -0.17
CA GLU A 8 9.14 13.28 1.16
C GLU A 8 8.06 12.41 1.82
N ASP A 9 6.82 12.44 1.34
CA ASP A 9 5.73 11.60 1.83
C ASP A 9 5.68 10.22 1.15
N LEU A 10 6.44 10.03 0.07
CA LEU A 10 6.63 8.71 -0.54
C LEU A 10 7.42 7.81 0.42
N TYR A 11 6.75 6.82 1.01
CA TYR A 11 7.37 6.00 2.03
C TYR A 11 7.55 4.53 1.64
N HIS A 12 6.87 4.06 0.57
CA HIS A 12 7.13 2.72 0.02
C HIS A 12 6.75 2.60 -1.46
N THR A 13 7.34 1.58 -2.08
CA THR A 13 6.90 1.04 -3.36
C THR A 13 6.23 -0.31 -3.12
N GLY A 14 4.99 -0.46 -3.56
CA GLY A 14 4.20 -1.68 -3.39
C GLY A 14 4.39 -2.65 -4.55
N ILE A 15 4.54 -3.93 -4.25
CA ILE A 15 4.68 -5.02 -5.21
C ILE A 15 3.71 -6.13 -4.83
N ALA A 16 2.75 -6.43 -5.70
CA ALA A 16 1.86 -7.58 -5.52
C ALA A 16 2.55 -8.85 -5.99
N VAL A 17 2.56 -9.89 -5.16
CA VAL A 17 3.26 -11.13 -5.44
C VAL A 17 2.34 -12.36 -5.28
N PRO A 18 2.48 -13.38 -6.13
CA PRO A 18 1.67 -14.59 -6.02
C PRO A 18 1.96 -15.42 -4.77
N ASP A 19 3.19 -15.35 -4.25
CA ASP A 19 3.67 -16.09 -3.08
C ASP A 19 4.57 -15.16 -2.26
N LEU A 20 4.06 -14.70 -1.13
CA LEU A 20 4.73 -13.72 -0.29
C LEU A 20 6.03 -14.27 0.32
N ASP A 21 6.01 -15.51 0.82
CA ASP A 21 7.18 -16.13 1.45
C ASP A 21 8.31 -16.34 0.43
N ALA A 22 7.97 -16.83 -0.75
CA ALA A 22 8.94 -17.01 -1.83
C ALA A 22 9.52 -15.67 -2.32
N ALA A 23 8.70 -14.62 -2.42
CA ALA A 23 9.16 -13.28 -2.80
C ALA A 23 10.10 -12.68 -1.75
N MET A 24 9.76 -12.79 -0.47
CA MET A 24 10.61 -12.34 0.64
C MET A 24 11.97 -13.04 0.59
N ALA A 25 11.98 -14.36 0.52
CA ALA A 25 13.21 -15.16 0.49
C ALA A 25 14.10 -14.77 -0.71
N ARG A 26 13.51 -14.64 -1.91
CA ARG A 26 14.24 -14.25 -3.13
C ARG A 26 14.84 -12.86 -3.02
N LEU A 27 14.09 -11.88 -2.57
CA LEU A 27 14.59 -10.51 -2.44
C LEU A 27 15.64 -10.40 -1.34
N THR A 28 15.48 -11.11 -0.22
CA THR A 28 16.51 -11.20 0.81
C THR A 28 17.82 -11.75 0.24
N ALA A 29 17.75 -12.84 -0.50
CA ALA A 29 18.94 -13.46 -1.10
C ALA A 29 19.65 -12.54 -2.12
N LEU A 30 18.89 -11.73 -2.85
CA LEU A 30 19.43 -10.86 -3.91
C LEU A 30 19.93 -9.51 -3.38
N THR A 31 19.28 -8.96 -2.38
CA THR A 31 19.44 -7.56 -1.98
C THR A 31 19.82 -7.35 -0.52
N GLY A 32 19.66 -8.37 0.32
CA GLY A 32 19.85 -8.28 1.76
C GLY A 32 18.71 -7.60 2.52
N TYR A 33 17.56 -7.35 1.87
CA TYR A 33 16.39 -6.84 2.58
C TYR A 33 15.96 -7.79 3.69
N ARG A 34 15.64 -7.22 4.84
CA ARG A 34 14.97 -7.86 5.97
C ARG A 34 13.54 -7.33 6.06
N TRP A 35 12.65 -8.12 6.60
CA TRP A 35 11.22 -7.85 6.59
C TRP A 35 10.66 -7.77 8.00
N ILE A 36 9.56 -7.05 8.15
CA ILE A 36 8.74 -7.15 9.35
C ILE A 36 8.03 -8.52 9.39
N THR A 37 7.54 -8.90 10.56
CA THR A 37 6.60 -10.01 10.67
C THR A 37 5.35 -9.69 9.81
N PRO A 38 4.86 -10.62 8.97
CA PRO A 38 3.70 -10.36 8.14
C PRO A 38 2.50 -9.83 8.91
N LEU A 39 1.90 -8.78 8.39
CA LEU A 39 0.65 -8.22 8.89
C LEU A 39 -0.50 -8.78 8.05
N SER A 40 -1.51 -9.34 8.72
CA SER A 40 -2.70 -9.84 8.05
C SER A 40 -3.94 -9.29 8.75
N TYR A 41 -4.86 -8.73 7.98
CA TYR A 41 -6.12 -8.20 8.49
C TYR A 41 -7.24 -8.37 7.47
N THR A 42 -8.44 -8.59 7.98
CA THR A 42 -9.66 -8.76 7.17
C THR A 42 -10.61 -7.62 7.45
N LEU A 43 -10.99 -6.90 6.41
CA LEU A 43 -11.90 -5.75 6.48
C LEU A 43 -12.83 -5.74 5.26
N PRO A 44 -13.98 -5.08 5.35
CA PRO A 44 -14.72 -4.70 4.16
C PRO A 44 -13.95 -3.62 3.38
N PHE A 45 -13.84 -3.83 2.08
CA PHE A 45 -13.24 -2.87 1.14
C PHE A 45 -14.23 -2.51 0.07
N ARG A 46 -14.32 -1.22 -0.23
CA ARG A 46 -15.14 -0.70 -1.31
C ARG A 46 -14.30 -0.51 -2.56
N THR A 47 -14.80 -1.05 -3.69
CA THR A 47 -14.24 -0.89 -5.03
C THR A 47 -15.33 -0.39 -5.99
N ALA A 48 -15.00 -0.18 -7.25
CA ALA A 48 -15.98 0.20 -8.28
C ALA A 48 -17.10 -0.85 -8.46
N THR A 49 -16.87 -2.11 -8.09
CA THR A 49 -17.85 -3.21 -8.23
C THR A 49 -18.66 -3.47 -6.95
N GLY A 50 -18.45 -2.70 -5.90
CA GLY A 50 -19.13 -2.80 -4.62
C GLY A 50 -18.22 -3.11 -3.46
N THR A 51 -18.82 -3.33 -2.28
CA THR A 51 -18.09 -3.65 -1.04
C THR A 51 -17.97 -5.15 -0.87
N ARG A 52 -16.78 -5.59 -0.50
CA ARG A 52 -16.47 -7.00 -0.26
C ARG A 52 -15.47 -7.13 0.88
N GLU A 53 -15.65 -8.15 1.73
CA GLU A 53 -14.67 -8.52 2.73
C GLU A 53 -13.45 -9.17 2.07
N LEU A 54 -12.27 -8.63 2.33
CA LEU A 54 -11.00 -9.12 1.81
C LEU A 54 -9.97 -9.21 2.92
N THR A 55 -9.08 -10.20 2.82
CA THR A 55 -7.92 -10.32 3.70
C THR A 55 -6.70 -9.76 2.99
N SER A 56 -6.09 -8.74 3.60
CA SER A 56 -4.80 -8.19 3.17
C SER A 56 -3.69 -8.86 3.98
N THR A 57 -2.62 -9.29 3.30
CA THR A 57 -1.40 -9.78 3.95
C THR A 57 -0.22 -9.07 3.32
N ILE A 58 0.53 -8.32 4.14
CA ILE A 58 1.64 -7.48 3.69
C ILE A 58 2.87 -7.64 4.56
N VAL A 59 4.01 -7.29 4.01
CA VAL A 59 5.25 -7.02 4.73
C VAL A 59 5.87 -5.73 4.24
N TYR A 60 6.57 -5.02 5.12
CA TYR A 60 7.47 -3.94 4.76
C TYR A 60 8.92 -4.36 4.91
N SER A 61 9.79 -3.87 4.02
CA SER A 61 11.23 -3.98 4.25
C SER A 61 11.64 -3.10 5.43
N VAL A 62 12.55 -3.60 6.27
CA VAL A 62 13.08 -2.84 7.41
C VAL A 62 14.01 -1.73 6.94
N GLN A 63 14.77 -2.00 5.88
CA GLN A 63 15.70 -1.01 5.29
C GLN A 63 15.02 -0.21 4.18
N SER A 64 15.45 1.05 4.06
CA SER A 64 15.12 1.90 2.91
C SER A 64 16.07 1.66 1.72
N PRO A 65 15.65 1.92 0.46
CA PRO A 65 14.29 2.31 0.06
C PRO A 65 13.26 1.26 0.43
N HIS A 66 12.17 1.67 1.08
CA HIS A 66 11.20 0.71 1.59
C HIS A 66 10.36 0.08 0.47
N LEU A 67 10.25 -1.24 0.51
CA LEU A 67 9.32 -2.01 -0.28
C LEU A 67 8.18 -2.50 0.61
N GLU A 68 6.97 -2.51 0.06
CA GLU A 68 5.86 -3.28 0.57
C GLU A 68 5.61 -4.44 -0.37
N LEU A 69 5.66 -5.67 0.14
CA LEU A 69 5.17 -6.82 -0.61
C LEU A 69 3.76 -7.14 -0.12
N LEU A 70 2.85 -7.35 -1.05
CA LEU A 70 1.49 -7.76 -0.72
C LEU A 70 1.13 -9.08 -1.42
N GLN A 71 0.54 -9.98 -0.64
CA GLN A 71 0.05 -11.26 -1.15
C GLN A 71 -1.08 -11.00 -2.13
N GLU A 72 -1.00 -11.59 -3.31
CA GLU A 72 -2.06 -11.53 -4.30
C GLU A 72 -3.38 -12.08 -3.71
N VAL A 73 -4.47 -11.36 -3.99
CA VAL A 73 -5.84 -11.78 -3.69
C VAL A 73 -6.62 -11.79 -5.00
N PRO A 74 -6.85 -12.96 -5.60
CA PRO A 74 -7.54 -13.06 -6.88
C PRO A 74 -8.91 -12.38 -6.88
N GLY A 75 -9.21 -11.66 -7.96
CA GLY A 75 -10.48 -10.94 -8.10
C GLY A 75 -10.54 -9.63 -7.31
N SER A 76 -9.43 -9.17 -6.76
CA SER A 76 -9.29 -7.88 -6.10
C SER A 76 -8.28 -6.99 -6.86
N PRO A 77 -8.14 -5.70 -6.50
CA PRO A 77 -7.05 -4.86 -7.00
C PRO A 77 -5.64 -5.37 -6.63
N TRP A 78 -5.51 -6.21 -5.61
CA TRP A 78 -4.23 -6.82 -5.21
C TRP A 78 -3.89 -8.02 -6.09
N THR A 79 -3.52 -7.73 -7.33
CA THR A 79 -3.13 -8.76 -8.30
C THR A 79 -1.74 -8.49 -8.87
N ALA A 80 -0.96 -9.56 -8.99
CA ALA A 80 0.33 -9.51 -9.67
C ALA A 80 0.10 -9.42 -11.18
N ALA A 81 0.85 -8.55 -11.86
CA ALA A 81 0.82 -8.42 -13.30
C ALA A 81 2.14 -8.90 -13.89
N PRO A 82 2.16 -9.95 -14.71
CA PRO A 82 3.38 -10.38 -15.38
C PRO A 82 3.99 -9.23 -16.20
N GLY A 83 5.30 -9.01 -16.01
CA GLY A 83 6.03 -7.93 -16.68
C GLY A 83 5.87 -6.54 -16.06
N ASN A 84 5.06 -6.38 -15.02
CA ASN A 84 4.95 -5.15 -14.24
C ASN A 84 4.97 -5.48 -12.75
N SER A 85 6.14 -5.36 -12.13
CA SER A 85 6.30 -5.69 -10.71
C SER A 85 5.77 -4.62 -9.77
N VAL A 86 5.77 -3.33 -10.18
CA VAL A 86 5.28 -2.24 -9.33
C VAL A 86 3.76 -2.22 -9.38
N HIS A 87 3.14 -2.38 -8.20
CA HIS A 87 1.70 -2.29 -8.03
C HIS A 87 1.27 -0.85 -7.74
N HIS A 88 1.95 -0.17 -6.82
CA HIS A 88 1.63 1.21 -6.44
C HIS A 88 2.82 1.95 -5.85
N LEU A 89 2.67 3.27 -5.77
CA LEU A 89 3.54 4.17 -5.00
C LEU A 89 2.75 4.64 -3.77
N GLY A 90 3.27 4.39 -2.58
CA GLY A 90 2.61 4.70 -1.31
C GLY A 90 3.07 6.01 -0.69
N TYR A 91 2.13 6.93 -0.50
CA TYR A 91 2.35 8.24 0.10
C TYR A 91 1.58 8.38 1.41
N PHE A 92 2.22 8.91 2.44
CA PHE A 92 1.49 9.39 3.60
C PHE A 92 0.64 10.62 3.28
N SER A 93 -0.54 10.67 3.86
CA SER A 93 -1.45 11.80 3.76
C SER A 93 -1.90 12.24 5.14
N ASP A 94 -1.85 13.55 5.39
CA ASP A 94 -2.37 14.14 6.63
C ASP A 94 -3.89 14.37 6.56
N ASN A 95 -4.44 14.34 5.33
CA ASN A 95 -5.87 14.49 5.07
C ASN A 95 -6.25 13.73 3.80
N LEU A 96 -6.77 12.51 3.95
CA LEU A 96 -7.15 11.65 2.82
C LEU A 96 -8.14 12.33 1.86
N ALA A 97 -9.14 13.04 2.40
CA ALA A 97 -10.15 13.70 1.57
C ALA A 97 -9.57 14.84 0.71
N GLU A 98 -8.60 15.58 1.24
CA GLU A 98 -7.92 16.63 0.49
C GLU A 98 -7.02 16.05 -0.59
N SER A 99 -6.21 15.06 -0.24
CA SER A 99 -5.34 14.35 -1.20
C SER A 99 -6.16 13.71 -2.31
N ALA A 100 -7.29 13.08 -1.97
CA ALA A 100 -8.20 12.48 -2.93
C ALA A 100 -8.74 13.51 -3.94
N ARG A 101 -9.25 14.66 -3.46
CA ARG A 101 -9.74 15.73 -4.35
C ARG A 101 -8.68 16.23 -5.32
N MET A 102 -7.43 16.32 -4.87
CA MET A 102 -6.34 16.76 -5.74
C MET A 102 -5.94 15.68 -6.75
N LEU A 103 -5.96 14.40 -6.37
CA LEU A 103 -5.77 13.29 -7.31
C LEU A 103 -6.87 13.28 -8.37
N GLU A 104 -8.13 13.42 -7.96
CA GLU A 104 -9.29 13.46 -8.87
C GLU A 104 -9.20 14.66 -9.84
N ALA A 105 -8.82 15.83 -9.34
CA ALA A 105 -8.61 17.01 -10.18
C ALA A 105 -7.47 16.83 -11.21
N ASN A 106 -6.60 15.86 -11.01
CA ASN A 106 -5.49 15.51 -11.91
C ASN A 106 -5.71 14.21 -12.69
N GLY A 107 -6.95 13.77 -12.82
CA GLY A 107 -7.32 12.65 -13.71
C GLY A 107 -7.19 11.26 -13.08
N PHE A 108 -7.03 11.17 -11.77
CA PHE A 108 -7.08 9.90 -11.05
C PHE A 108 -8.51 9.58 -10.60
N SER A 109 -8.83 8.29 -10.51
CA SER A 109 -10.11 7.80 -10.02
C SER A 109 -9.89 6.81 -8.88
N LEU A 110 -10.79 6.83 -7.90
CA LEU A 110 -10.76 5.90 -6.77
C LEU A 110 -10.93 4.46 -7.28
N GLU A 111 -9.99 3.59 -6.91
CA GLU A 111 -10.07 2.16 -7.20
C GLU A 111 -10.51 1.36 -5.97
N MET A 112 -9.99 1.69 -4.77
CA MET A 112 -10.26 0.94 -3.56
C MET A 112 -9.99 1.77 -2.31
N THR A 113 -10.82 1.58 -1.29
CA THR A 113 -10.59 2.07 0.08
C THR A 113 -11.24 1.13 1.08
N ALA A 114 -10.81 1.17 2.36
CA ALA A 114 -11.52 0.46 3.41
C ALA A 114 -12.93 1.05 3.58
N ASP A 115 -13.93 0.18 3.74
CA ASP A 115 -15.32 0.58 3.91
C ASP A 115 -15.64 0.64 5.41
N VAL A 116 -15.52 1.85 5.96
CA VAL A 116 -15.78 2.12 7.38
C VAL A 116 -17.03 3.00 7.50
N PRO A 117 -18.03 2.61 8.28
CA PRO A 117 -19.24 3.41 8.47
C PRO A 117 -18.93 4.87 8.88
N GLY A 118 -19.53 5.82 8.17
CA GLY A 118 -19.38 7.25 8.45
C GLY A 118 -18.12 7.89 7.83
N SER A 119 -17.34 7.16 7.05
CA SER A 119 -16.16 7.68 6.34
C SER A 119 -16.23 7.37 4.87
N ASP A 120 -16.01 8.37 4.01
CA ASP A 120 -15.92 8.15 2.56
C ASP A 120 -14.61 7.46 2.18
N LEU A 121 -13.53 7.79 2.89
CA LEU A 121 -12.21 7.17 2.79
C LEU A 121 -11.72 6.82 4.19
N ALA A 122 -11.13 5.65 4.35
CA ALA A 122 -10.58 5.22 5.62
C ALA A 122 -9.30 4.40 5.41
N LEU A 123 -8.34 4.56 6.31
CA LEU A 123 -7.05 3.89 6.40
C LEU A 123 -6.15 4.21 5.20
N PHE A 124 -6.55 3.84 4.00
CA PHE A 124 -5.85 4.11 2.76
C PHE A 124 -6.82 4.15 1.58
N ALA A 125 -6.36 4.67 0.45
CA ALA A 125 -7.10 4.60 -0.80
C ALA A 125 -6.14 4.44 -1.98
N TYR A 126 -6.50 3.59 -2.94
CA TYR A 126 -5.86 3.51 -4.24
C TYR A 126 -6.57 4.40 -5.25
N TYR A 127 -5.79 5.20 -5.94
CA TYR A 127 -6.21 6.03 -7.06
C TYR A 127 -5.41 5.64 -8.31
N VAL A 128 -6.09 5.51 -9.44
CA VAL A 128 -5.49 5.09 -10.71
C VAL A 128 -5.79 6.10 -11.79
N ASP A 129 -4.81 6.45 -12.62
CA ASP A 129 -4.98 7.29 -13.79
C ASP A 129 -5.26 6.48 -15.07
N ALA A 130 -5.46 7.18 -16.19
CA ALA A 130 -5.72 6.57 -17.49
C ALA A 130 -4.54 5.73 -18.03
N PHE A 131 -3.34 5.91 -17.49
CA PHE A 131 -2.12 5.21 -17.92
C PHE A 131 -1.80 4.01 -17.01
N GLY A 132 -2.59 3.76 -15.98
CA GLY A 132 -2.38 2.68 -15.03
C GLY A 132 -1.41 3.01 -13.91
N THR A 133 -1.02 4.28 -13.73
CA THR A 133 -0.27 4.71 -12.55
C THR A 133 -1.18 4.60 -11.33
N ARG A 134 -0.77 3.80 -10.36
CA ARG A 134 -1.52 3.63 -9.11
C ARG A 134 -0.79 4.33 -7.98
N ILE A 135 -1.48 5.25 -7.34
CA ILE A 135 -1.04 5.95 -6.12
C ILE A 135 -1.87 5.47 -4.96
N GLU A 136 -1.19 5.08 -3.89
CA GLU A 136 -1.81 4.82 -2.60
C GLU A 136 -1.61 6.05 -1.71
N ILE A 137 -2.69 6.56 -1.14
CA ILE A 137 -2.63 7.52 -0.05
C ILE A 137 -2.97 6.81 1.26
N VAL A 138 -2.12 6.96 2.25
CA VAL A 138 -2.24 6.27 3.54
C VAL A 138 -2.37 7.32 4.65
N ASP A 139 -3.35 7.13 5.52
CA ASP A 139 -3.50 8.00 6.69
C ASP A 139 -2.25 7.92 7.56
N ARG A 140 -1.52 9.04 7.67
CA ARG A 140 -0.29 9.14 8.47
C ARG A 140 -0.51 8.75 9.93
N ALA A 141 -1.72 8.92 10.45
CA ALA A 141 -2.04 8.55 11.82
C ALA A 141 -1.91 7.05 12.11
N LEU A 142 -1.91 6.20 11.06
CA LEU A 142 -1.67 4.76 11.22
C LEU A 142 -0.22 4.44 11.63
N PHE A 143 0.72 5.29 11.21
CA PHE A 143 2.15 5.13 11.49
C PHE A 143 2.75 6.46 11.97
N PRO A 144 2.45 6.90 13.21
CA PRO A 144 2.96 8.16 13.74
C PRO A 144 4.48 8.26 13.73
N ASP A 145 5.17 7.12 13.86
CA ASP A 145 6.61 6.97 13.70
C ASP A 145 6.90 5.68 12.93
N PHE A 146 6.96 5.78 11.61
CA PHE A 146 7.15 4.62 10.75
C PHE A 146 8.50 3.91 10.98
N PRO A 147 9.64 4.61 11.14
CA PRO A 147 10.89 3.95 11.51
C PRO A 147 10.82 3.17 12.83
N ALA A 148 10.18 3.71 13.86
CA ALA A 148 9.99 3.01 15.12
C ALA A 148 9.09 1.77 14.96
N PHE A 149 8.02 1.87 14.17
CA PHE A 149 7.16 0.75 13.83
C PHE A 149 7.98 -0.37 13.15
N LEU A 150 8.79 -0.05 12.15
CA LEU A 150 9.61 -1.05 11.45
C LEU A 150 10.59 -1.76 12.39
N ARG A 151 11.23 -1.02 13.31
CA ARG A 151 12.15 -1.63 14.29
C ARG A 151 11.43 -2.59 15.24
N SER A 152 10.23 -2.21 15.70
CA SER A 152 9.46 -3.03 16.64
C SER A 152 8.83 -4.25 15.99
N ALA A 153 8.48 -4.16 14.70
CA ALA A 153 7.83 -5.21 13.93
C ALA A 153 8.81 -6.12 13.18
N ALA A 154 10.11 -5.81 13.19
CA ALA A 154 11.11 -6.60 12.48
C ALA A 154 11.05 -8.08 12.89
N ALA A 155 11.03 -8.97 11.89
CA ALA A 155 11.09 -10.39 12.13
C ALA A 155 12.45 -10.77 12.77
N PRO A 156 12.49 -11.79 13.64
CA PRO A 156 13.74 -12.28 14.20
C PRO A 156 14.73 -12.67 13.10
N GLU A 157 15.99 -12.39 13.32
CA GLU A 157 17.06 -12.90 12.45
C GLU A 157 17.11 -14.44 12.58
N ALA A 158 17.18 -15.12 11.44
CA ALA A 158 17.26 -16.57 11.41
C ALA A 158 18.66 -17.07 11.81
#